data_5cb921ce32f91fe132ddb2443d904ee2
#
_entry.id   5cb921ce32f91fe132ddb2443d904ee2
#
_cell.length_a   1.000
_cell.length_b   1.000
_cell.length_c   1.000
_cell.angle_alpha   90.00
_cell.angle_beta   90.00
_cell.angle_gamma   90.00
#
_symmetry.space_group_name_H-M   'P 1'
#
loop_
_entity.id
_entity.type
_entity.pdbx_description
1 polymer ?
#
loop_
_entity_poly.entity_id
_entity_poly.type
_entity_poly.pdbx_seq_one_letter_code
_entity_poly.pdbx_strand_id
1 'polypeptide(L)'
;MTGCGQEHNHKGKTPLVEVSGEFLYKEDLQAALPLNISKDDSVLFAEHYIRNWIEDALLFDKAEGNIPDNDKISKLVENYRRALIMHTYQEELVNQKLANDISEEEINAYYEKNKELFRLDNPLVKGLFIKVPLSSPDLGNVRVWYRKNNQDVIEKLEKYSLRNAVSYDYFYDRWTSVPDVAAKIPLKVLDTDANYLDKNRNVEVKDTAFCYFLHIEDFLGKDKQKPLDFARDEIKEILINLKRVEFINKVKEDLYQRASDRNKIIYYYLNSDE
;
A
#
# COMPACT_ATOMS: atom_id res chain seq x y z
N MET A 1 22.01 -47.63 -28.37
CA MET A 1 20.83 -47.50 -27.49
C MET A 1 20.30 -46.09 -27.71
N THR A 2 19.27 -45.96 -28.53
CA THR A 2 18.65 -44.70 -28.89
C THR A 2 17.63 -44.36 -27.80
N GLY A 3 17.97 -43.39 -26.95
CA GLY A 3 17.02 -42.85 -25.99
C GLY A 3 15.96 -42.01 -26.72
N CYS A 4 14.71 -42.43 -26.67
CA CYS A 4 13.57 -41.57 -27.02
C CYS A 4 13.52 -40.41 -26.03
N GLY A 5 14.02 -39.24 -26.44
CA GLY A 5 13.75 -37.99 -25.72
C GLY A 5 12.26 -37.68 -25.89
N GLN A 6 11.50 -37.64 -24.80
CA GLN A 6 10.20 -36.99 -24.81
C GLN A 6 10.44 -35.53 -25.19
N GLU A 7 9.88 -35.10 -26.32
CA GLU A 7 9.86 -33.65 -26.66
C GLU A 7 8.98 -32.94 -25.66
N HIS A 8 9.61 -32.33 -24.64
CA HIS A 8 8.92 -31.46 -23.71
C HIS A 8 8.60 -30.15 -24.41
N ASN A 9 7.34 -29.79 -24.47
CA ASN A 9 6.89 -28.49 -24.99
C ASN A 9 7.21 -27.38 -23.96
N HIS A 10 8.33 -26.70 -24.15
CA HIS A 10 8.79 -25.64 -23.28
C HIS A 10 8.01 -24.32 -23.40
N LYS A 11 6.91 -24.28 -24.18
CA LYS A 11 6.02 -23.09 -24.35
C LYS A 11 6.79 -21.80 -24.72
N GLY A 12 7.84 -21.92 -25.51
CA GLY A 12 8.68 -20.79 -25.94
C GLY A 12 9.73 -20.33 -24.93
N LYS A 13 9.85 -20.99 -23.77
CA LYS A 13 10.90 -20.73 -22.79
C LYS A 13 12.18 -21.49 -23.12
N THR A 14 13.33 -20.95 -22.70
CA THR A 14 14.66 -21.54 -22.94
C THR A 14 15.11 -22.32 -21.70
N PRO A 15 15.17 -23.67 -21.75
CA PRO A 15 15.61 -24.47 -20.61
C PRO A 15 17.09 -24.25 -20.32
N LEU A 16 17.45 -24.08 -19.04
CA LEU A 16 18.82 -23.99 -18.54
C LEU A 16 19.29 -25.28 -17.88
N VAL A 17 18.42 -25.88 -17.06
CA VAL A 17 18.71 -27.09 -16.29
C VAL A 17 17.46 -27.94 -16.20
N GLU A 18 17.63 -29.26 -16.20
CA GLU A 18 16.59 -30.25 -15.93
C GLU A 18 17.01 -31.14 -14.75
N VAL A 19 16.10 -31.35 -13.81
CA VAL A 19 16.25 -32.26 -12.66
C VAL A 19 14.95 -33.05 -12.51
N SER A 20 15.01 -34.38 -12.60
CA SER A 20 13.84 -35.28 -12.43
C SER A 20 12.61 -34.91 -13.26
N GLY A 21 12.80 -34.30 -14.44
CA GLY A 21 11.70 -33.86 -15.32
C GLY A 21 11.19 -32.44 -15.05
N GLU A 22 11.70 -31.74 -14.05
CA GLU A 22 11.46 -30.33 -13.82
C GLU A 22 12.52 -29.47 -14.50
N PHE A 23 12.13 -28.30 -15.00
CA PHE A 23 12.98 -27.43 -15.78
C PHE A 23 13.12 -26.05 -15.15
N LEU A 24 14.37 -25.58 -14.99
CA LEU A 24 14.66 -24.17 -14.78
C LEU A 24 14.84 -23.49 -16.12
N TYR A 25 14.17 -22.36 -16.33
CA TYR A 25 14.26 -21.61 -17.57
C TYR A 25 15.07 -20.34 -17.41
N LYS A 26 15.67 -19.89 -18.53
CA LYS A 26 16.43 -18.66 -18.59
C LYS A 26 15.60 -17.44 -18.19
N GLU A 27 14.34 -17.43 -18.57
CA GLU A 27 13.38 -16.37 -18.27
C GLU A 27 13.12 -16.25 -16.75
N ASP A 28 13.07 -17.38 -16.03
CA ASP A 28 12.89 -17.41 -14.58
C ASP A 28 14.13 -16.86 -13.86
N LEU A 29 15.33 -17.23 -14.31
CA LEU A 29 16.59 -16.67 -13.82
C LEU A 29 16.67 -15.15 -14.08
N GLN A 30 16.28 -14.70 -15.28
CA GLN A 30 16.28 -13.27 -15.63
C GLN A 30 15.30 -12.46 -14.76
N ALA A 31 14.14 -13.02 -14.45
CA ALA A 31 13.15 -12.38 -13.56
C ALA A 31 13.63 -12.28 -12.11
N ALA A 32 14.51 -13.19 -11.66
CA ALA A 32 15.06 -13.19 -10.32
C ALA A 32 16.28 -12.26 -10.14
N LEU A 33 16.90 -11.80 -11.24
CA LEU A 33 18.07 -10.91 -11.19
C LEU A 33 17.71 -9.54 -10.57
N PRO A 34 18.49 -9.05 -9.58
CA PRO A 34 18.31 -7.72 -9.03
C PRO A 34 18.53 -6.62 -10.10
N LEU A 35 17.77 -5.53 -9.98
CA LEU A 35 17.96 -4.35 -10.81
C LEU A 35 19.33 -3.70 -10.51
N ASN A 36 20.04 -3.28 -11.55
CA ASN A 36 21.34 -2.58 -11.47
C ASN A 36 22.50 -3.42 -10.89
N ILE A 37 22.48 -4.75 -11.06
CA ILE A 37 23.61 -5.62 -10.69
C ILE A 37 24.77 -5.46 -11.69
N SER A 38 26.03 -5.52 -11.20
CA SER A 38 27.20 -5.52 -12.08
C SER A 38 27.27 -6.81 -12.93
N LYS A 39 28.02 -6.79 -14.03
CA LYS A 39 28.14 -7.96 -14.91
C LYS A 39 28.79 -9.15 -14.19
N ASP A 40 29.81 -8.91 -13.38
CA ASP A 40 30.52 -9.97 -12.64
C ASP A 40 29.66 -10.55 -11.51
N ASP A 41 28.95 -9.67 -10.78
CA ASP A 41 28.01 -10.11 -9.74
C ASP A 41 26.81 -10.87 -10.33
N SER A 42 26.39 -10.53 -11.56
CA SER A 42 25.28 -11.23 -12.23
C SER A 42 25.63 -12.69 -12.57
N VAL A 43 26.90 -12.96 -12.92
CA VAL A 43 27.38 -14.33 -13.17
C VAL A 43 27.37 -15.13 -11.88
N LEU A 44 27.93 -14.58 -10.79
CA LEU A 44 27.94 -15.23 -9.48
C LEU A 44 26.52 -15.49 -8.97
N PHE A 45 25.63 -14.51 -9.13
CA PHE A 45 24.22 -14.67 -8.78
C PHE A 45 23.57 -15.82 -9.57
N ALA A 46 23.80 -15.88 -10.89
CA ALA A 46 23.24 -16.94 -11.73
C ALA A 46 23.73 -18.33 -11.31
N GLU A 47 25.03 -18.48 -11.03
CA GLU A 47 25.62 -19.74 -10.55
C GLU A 47 24.97 -20.19 -9.23
N HIS A 48 24.85 -19.28 -8.25
CA HIS A 48 24.22 -19.57 -6.98
C HIS A 48 22.72 -19.89 -7.13
N TYR A 49 22.00 -19.13 -7.93
CA TYR A 49 20.58 -19.35 -8.18
C TYR A 49 20.31 -20.72 -8.81
N ILE A 50 21.07 -21.06 -9.85
CA ILE A 50 20.96 -22.37 -10.53
C ILE A 50 21.28 -23.50 -9.55
N ARG A 51 22.34 -23.34 -8.76
CA ARG A 51 22.73 -24.37 -7.78
C ARG A 51 21.64 -24.57 -6.71
N ASN A 52 21.15 -23.52 -6.13
CA ASN A 52 20.08 -23.57 -5.13
C ASN A 52 18.84 -24.25 -5.71
N TRP A 53 18.46 -23.88 -6.92
CA TRP A 53 17.32 -24.49 -7.60
C TRP A 53 17.51 -26.01 -7.81
N ILE A 54 18.72 -26.46 -8.20
CA ILE A 54 19.03 -27.88 -8.34
C ILE A 54 18.92 -28.60 -7.00
N GLU A 55 19.50 -28.01 -5.93
CA GLU A 55 19.47 -28.56 -4.59
C GLU A 55 18.03 -28.69 -4.07
N ASP A 56 17.20 -27.67 -4.27
CA ASP A 56 15.77 -27.67 -3.93
C ASP A 56 14.98 -28.71 -4.72
N ALA A 57 15.19 -28.80 -6.03
CA ALA A 57 14.53 -29.78 -6.89
C ALA A 57 14.86 -31.24 -6.48
N LEU A 58 16.13 -31.52 -6.18
CA LEU A 58 16.56 -32.83 -5.70
C LEU A 58 15.98 -33.15 -4.31
N LEU A 59 15.93 -32.16 -3.43
CA LEU A 59 15.33 -32.31 -2.09
C LEU A 59 13.82 -32.58 -2.20
N PHE A 60 13.14 -31.86 -3.09
CA PHE A 60 11.70 -32.04 -3.34
C PHE A 60 11.40 -33.45 -3.88
N ASP A 61 12.11 -33.89 -4.91
CA ASP A 61 12.00 -35.25 -5.47
C ASP A 61 12.18 -36.31 -4.37
N LYS A 62 13.21 -36.13 -3.53
CA LYS A 62 13.46 -37.01 -2.40
C LYS A 62 12.34 -36.98 -1.36
N ALA A 63 11.82 -35.80 -1.05
CA ALA A 63 10.75 -35.63 -0.06
C ALA A 63 9.45 -36.24 -0.57
N GLU A 64 9.08 -36.01 -1.83
CA GLU A 64 7.87 -36.54 -2.45
C GLU A 64 7.83 -38.08 -2.39
N GLY A 65 8.96 -38.73 -2.68
CA GLY A 65 9.08 -40.21 -2.59
C GLY A 65 9.07 -40.74 -1.15
N ASN A 66 9.32 -39.92 -0.12
CA ASN A 66 9.39 -40.32 1.28
C ASN A 66 8.18 -39.93 2.13
N ILE A 67 7.30 -39.07 1.63
CA ILE A 67 6.06 -38.69 2.32
C ILE A 67 4.95 -39.65 1.93
N PRO A 68 4.58 -40.58 2.80
CA PRO A 68 3.72 -41.72 2.41
C PRO A 68 2.24 -41.35 2.26
N ASP A 69 1.80 -40.19 2.71
CA ASP A 69 0.40 -39.77 2.68
C ASP A 69 0.25 -38.33 2.24
N ASN A 70 -0.07 -38.14 0.98
CA ASN A 70 -0.30 -36.85 0.36
C ASN A 70 -1.74 -36.32 0.52
N ASP A 71 -2.67 -37.08 1.13
CA ASP A 71 -4.07 -36.72 1.23
C ASP A 71 -4.27 -35.42 2.03
N LYS A 72 -3.50 -35.27 3.09
CA LYS A 72 -3.55 -34.04 3.90
C LYS A 72 -3.03 -32.83 3.12
N ILE A 73 -1.93 -32.99 2.40
CA ILE A 73 -1.34 -31.92 1.57
C ILE A 73 -2.29 -31.61 0.42
N SER A 74 -2.82 -32.63 -0.27
CA SER A 74 -3.79 -32.48 -1.34
C SER A 74 -5.05 -31.72 -0.91
N LYS A 75 -5.59 -32.03 0.27
CA LYS A 75 -6.71 -31.29 0.86
C LYS A 75 -6.36 -29.82 1.15
N LEU A 76 -5.17 -29.54 1.68
CA LEU A 76 -4.71 -28.17 1.93
C LEU A 76 -4.58 -27.39 0.62
N VAL A 77 -3.96 -27.98 -0.41
CA VAL A 77 -3.80 -27.37 -1.73
C VAL A 77 -5.15 -27.08 -2.37
N GLU A 78 -6.09 -28.05 -2.33
CA GLU A 78 -7.43 -27.85 -2.90
C GLU A 78 -8.23 -26.79 -2.14
N ASN A 79 -8.14 -26.75 -0.81
CA ASN A 79 -8.78 -25.70 0.00
C ASN A 79 -8.20 -24.33 -0.33
N TYR A 80 -6.88 -24.23 -0.49
CA TYR A 80 -6.21 -22.98 -0.86
C TYR A 80 -6.60 -22.53 -2.28
N ARG A 81 -6.60 -23.46 -3.24
CA ARG A 81 -7.05 -23.20 -4.62
C ARG A 81 -8.49 -22.68 -4.64
N ARG A 82 -9.40 -23.32 -3.89
CA ARG A 82 -10.80 -22.88 -3.79
C ARG A 82 -10.89 -21.48 -3.18
N ALA A 83 -10.13 -21.19 -2.11
CA ALA A 83 -10.11 -19.89 -1.48
C ALA A 83 -9.62 -18.79 -2.44
N LEU A 84 -8.55 -19.06 -3.20
CA LEU A 84 -8.02 -18.13 -4.22
C LEU A 84 -9.04 -17.86 -5.33
N ILE A 85 -9.67 -18.91 -5.89
CA ILE A 85 -10.69 -18.77 -6.94
C ILE A 85 -11.86 -17.90 -6.42
N MET A 86 -12.35 -18.19 -5.21
CA MET A 86 -13.45 -17.42 -4.62
C MET A 86 -13.05 -15.97 -4.37
N HIS A 87 -11.83 -15.73 -3.85
CA HIS A 87 -11.32 -14.39 -3.61
C HIS A 87 -11.21 -13.61 -4.92
N THR A 88 -10.53 -14.16 -5.92
CA THR A 88 -10.36 -13.50 -7.23
C THR A 88 -11.71 -13.17 -7.87
N TYR A 89 -12.66 -14.12 -7.84
CA TYR A 89 -14.00 -13.88 -8.38
C TYR A 89 -14.75 -12.78 -7.63
N GLN A 90 -14.66 -12.74 -6.29
CA GLN A 90 -15.27 -11.68 -5.48
C GLN A 90 -14.65 -10.31 -5.79
N GLU A 91 -13.33 -10.23 -5.92
CA GLU A 91 -12.64 -8.99 -6.31
C GLU A 91 -13.10 -8.50 -7.68
N GLU A 92 -13.21 -9.40 -8.65
CA GLU A 92 -13.70 -9.04 -9.99
C GLU A 92 -15.15 -8.54 -9.98
N LEU A 93 -16.04 -9.19 -9.22
CA LEU A 93 -17.42 -8.76 -9.06
C LEU A 93 -17.52 -7.37 -8.43
N VAL A 94 -16.72 -7.12 -7.38
CA VAL A 94 -16.66 -5.83 -6.69
C VAL A 94 -16.15 -4.74 -7.63
N ASN A 95 -15.05 -4.99 -8.33
CA ASN A 95 -14.47 -4.04 -9.29
C ASN A 95 -15.43 -3.68 -10.41
N GLN A 96 -16.21 -4.64 -10.90
CA GLN A 96 -17.21 -4.40 -11.95
C GLN A 96 -18.43 -3.61 -11.48
N LYS A 97 -18.81 -3.71 -10.21
CA LYS A 97 -20.08 -3.20 -9.68
C LYS A 97 -19.97 -2.02 -8.70
N LEU A 98 -18.85 -1.88 -7.99
CA LEU A 98 -18.72 -0.92 -6.89
C LEU A 98 -17.63 0.16 -7.10
N ALA A 99 -16.88 0.12 -8.21
CA ALA A 99 -15.67 0.91 -8.39
C ALA A 99 -15.84 2.45 -8.27
N ASN A 100 -17.07 3.03 -8.34
CA ASN A 100 -17.30 4.48 -8.32
C ASN A 100 -18.57 4.92 -7.55
N ASP A 101 -19.03 4.18 -6.55
CA ASP A 101 -20.38 4.34 -6.03
C ASP A 101 -20.48 4.91 -4.60
N ILE A 102 -19.52 5.75 -4.18
CA ILE A 102 -19.60 6.45 -2.90
C ILE A 102 -19.84 7.93 -3.16
N SER A 103 -21.01 8.42 -2.74
CA SER A 103 -21.36 9.83 -2.88
C SER A 103 -20.87 10.67 -1.69
N GLU A 104 -20.79 11.98 -1.89
CA GLU A 104 -20.44 12.93 -0.84
C GLU A 104 -21.48 12.95 0.28
N GLU A 105 -22.75 12.73 -0.05
CA GLU A 105 -23.83 12.61 0.93
C GLU A 105 -23.65 11.39 1.86
N GLU A 106 -23.21 10.26 1.31
CA GLU A 106 -22.91 9.06 2.09
C GLU A 106 -21.71 9.29 3.02
N ILE A 107 -20.65 9.96 2.56
CA ILE A 107 -19.48 10.31 3.38
C ILE A 107 -19.91 11.20 4.53
N ASN A 108 -20.67 12.26 4.25
CA ASN A 108 -21.16 13.18 5.27
C ASN A 108 -22.08 12.49 6.29
N ALA A 109 -23.03 11.68 5.81
CA ALA A 109 -23.95 10.95 6.67
C ALA A 109 -23.22 9.96 7.59
N TYR A 110 -22.23 9.25 7.04
CA TYR A 110 -21.42 8.30 7.82
C TYR A 110 -20.60 9.02 8.89
N TYR A 111 -19.94 10.13 8.53
CA TYR A 111 -19.17 10.95 9.47
C TYR A 111 -20.05 11.48 10.61
N GLU A 112 -21.20 12.08 10.29
CA GLU A 112 -22.11 12.64 11.28
C GLU A 112 -22.62 11.58 12.27
N LYS A 113 -22.96 10.40 11.74
CA LYS A 113 -23.48 9.27 12.56
C LYS A 113 -22.40 8.67 13.47
N ASN A 114 -21.12 8.73 13.06
CA ASN A 114 -20.02 8.03 13.71
C ASN A 114 -18.94 8.97 14.24
N LYS A 115 -19.26 10.22 14.54
CA LYS A 115 -18.30 11.26 14.96
C LYS A 115 -17.33 10.81 16.05
N GLU A 116 -17.80 10.02 17.01
CA GLU A 116 -17.00 9.56 18.13
C GLU A 116 -15.85 8.62 17.72
N LEU A 117 -15.96 7.98 16.56
CA LEU A 117 -14.90 7.13 15.99
C LEU A 117 -13.78 7.94 15.35
N PHE A 118 -14.06 9.19 14.96
CA PHE A 118 -13.11 10.05 14.25
C PHE A 118 -12.41 11.02 15.22
N ARG A 119 -11.49 10.48 16.01
CA ARG A 119 -10.62 11.24 16.90
C ARG A 119 -9.20 11.25 16.35
N LEU A 120 -8.48 12.34 16.58
CA LEU A 120 -7.11 12.50 16.11
C LEU A 120 -6.13 11.69 16.98
N ASP A 121 -5.39 10.79 16.37
CA ASP A 121 -4.27 10.09 17.00
C ASP A 121 -3.04 10.99 17.15
N ASN A 122 -2.86 11.91 16.20
CA ASN A 122 -1.79 12.92 16.19
C ASN A 122 -2.39 14.28 15.91
N PRO A 123 -1.75 15.36 16.43
CA PRO A 123 -2.13 16.70 16.09
C PRO A 123 -2.03 16.97 14.58
N LEU A 124 -2.91 17.86 14.09
CA LEU A 124 -2.92 18.35 12.72
C LEU A 124 -2.57 19.83 12.68
N VAL A 125 -1.99 20.23 11.56
CA VAL A 125 -1.61 21.62 11.28
C VAL A 125 -2.01 22.03 9.87
N LYS A 126 -2.28 23.33 9.70
CA LYS A 126 -2.31 24.02 8.40
C LYS A 126 -1.20 25.03 8.36
N GLY A 127 -0.54 25.22 7.21
CA GLY A 127 0.58 26.14 7.13
C GLY A 127 1.40 26.03 5.86
N LEU A 128 2.69 26.32 6.01
CA LEU A 128 3.65 26.35 4.91
C LEU A 128 5.01 25.87 5.40
N PHE A 129 5.67 25.07 4.59
CA PHE A 129 7.04 24.63 4.80
C PHE A 129 7.91 24.96 3.58
N ILE A 130 9.13 25.45 3.82
CA ILE A 130 10.12 25.65 2.77
C ILE A 130 11.53 25.27 3.26
N LYS A 131 12.26 24.50 2.47
CA LYS A 131 13.66 24.11 2.67
C LYS A 131 14.51 24.74 1.60
N VAL A 132 15.51 25.51 2.00
CA VAL A 132 16.35 26.32 1.10
C VAL A 132 17.83 26.07 1.41
N PRO A 133 18.72 25.88 0.41
CA PRO A 133 20.17 25.86 0.64
C PRO A 133 20.66 27.16 1.33
N LEU A 134 21.62 27.05 2.25
CA LEU A 134 22.21 28.21 2.91
C LEU A 134 22.90 29.18 1.95
N SER A 135 23.33 28.68 0.77
CA SER A 135 23.97 29.48 -0.29
C SER A 135 22.96 30.21 -1.19
N SER A 136 21.66 30.00 -1.00
CA SER A 136 20.63 30.63 -1.84
C SER A 136 20.57 32.15 -1.61
N PRO A 137 20.31 32.93 -2.68
CA PRO A 137 20.17 34.37 -2.57
C PRO A 137 18.90 34.72 -1.77
N ASP A 138 18.85 35.92 -1.22
CA ASP A 138 17.65 36.53 -0.63
C ASP A 138 17.01 35.77 0.55
N LEU A 139 17.75 34.95 1.29
CA LEU A 139 17.26 34.26 2.50
C LEU A 139 16.65 35.21 3.53
N GLY A 140 17.12 36.46 3.58
CA GLY A 140 16.54 37.51 4.43
C GLY A 140 15.07 37.81 4.08
N ASN A 141 14.74 37.80 2.80
CA ASN A 141 13.38 38.01 2.33
C ASN A 141 12.48 36.79 2.69
N VAL A 142 13.00 35.56 2.53
CA VAL A 142 12.27 34.34 2.92
C VAL A 142 11.89 34.37 4.39
N ARG A 143 12.80 34.85 5.30
CA ARG A 143 12.52 35.00 6.74
C ARG A 143 11.38 35.95 7.05
N VAL A 144 11.14 36.92 6.20
CA VAL A 144 10.01 37.86 6.35
C VAL A 144 8.75 37.28 5.74
N TRP A 145 8.88 36.59 4.60
CA TRP A 145 7.75 36.12 3.83
C TRP A 145 7.07 34.88 4.47
N TYR A 146 7.83 33.90 4.92
CA TYR A 146 7.25 32.66 5.45
C TYR A 146 6.32 32.86 6.66
N ARG A 147 6.42 34.01 7.34
CA ARG A 147 5.60 34.37 8.52
C ARG A 147 4.26 34.99 8.18
N LYS A 148 3.97 35.18 6.90
CA LYS A 148 2.81 35.94 6.44
C LYS A 148 1.95 35.06 5.53
N ASN A 149 0.67 34.98 5.86
CA ASN A 149 -0.34 34.28 5.07
C ASN A 149 -1.19 35.30 4.30
N ASN A 150 -0.60 35.97 3.31
CA ASN A 150 -1.35 36.80 2.36
C ASN A 150 -0.94 36.42 0.92
N GLN A 151 -1.86 36.60 -0.02
CA GLN A 151 -1.71 36.17 -1.40
C GLN A 151 -0.44 36.66 -2.08
N ASP A 152 -0.12 37.96 -1.93
CA ASP A 152 1.07 38.57 -2.54
C ASP A 152 2.39 37.97 -2.04
N VAL A 153 2.42 37.56 -0.78
CA VAL A 153 3.62 36.96 -0.17
C VAL A 153 3.74 35.50 -0.55
N ILE A 154 2.61 34.78 -0.60
CA ILE A 154 2.57 33.38 -1.05
C ILE A 154 3.09 33.29 -2.49
N GLU A 155 2.61 34.14 -3.39
CA GLU A 155 3.12 34.19 -4.78
C GLU A 155 4.62 34.49 -4.88
N LYS A 156 5.15 35.36 -4.00
CA LYS A 156 6.59 35.63 -3.93
C LYS A 156 7.37 34.40 -3.48
N LEU A 157 6.86 33.68 -2.46
CA LEU A 157 7.47 32.44 -1.96
C LEU A 157 7.42 31.34 -3.01
N GLU A 158 6.32 31.19 -3.71
CA GLU A 158 6.19 30.21 -4.81
C GLU A 158 7.18 30.50 -5.93
N LYS A 159 7.22 31.74 -6.42
CA LYS A 159 8.19 32.16 -7.46
C LYS A 159 9.64 31.97 -7.02
N TYR A 160 9.93 32.26 -5.75
CA TYR A 160 11.25 32.04 -5.17
C TYR A 160 11.58 30.55 -5.06
N SER A 161 10.62 29.74 -4.58
CA SER A 161 10.81 28.32 -4.35
C SER A 161 11.11 27.53 -5.62
N LEU A 162 10.47 27.86 -6.73
CA LEU A 162 10.70 27.24 -8.04
C LEU A 162 12.17 27.30 -8.51
N ARG A 163 12.94 28.29 -8.03
CA ARG A 163 14.33 28.51 -8.45
C ARG A 163 15.37 28.14 -7.40
N ASN A 164 14.99 28.27 -6.13
CA ASN A 164 15.95 28.27 -5.04
C ASN A 164 15.66 27.27 -3.92
N ALA A 165 14.44 26.73 -3.82
CA ALA A 165 14.10 25.78 -2.77
C ALA A 165 14.36 24.33 -3.20
N VAL A 166 14.76 23.50 -2.24
CA VAL A 166 14.84 22.04 -2.39
C VAL A 166 13.46 21.42 -2.16
N SER A 167 12.66 22.03 -1.27
CA SER A 167 11.29 21.60 -0.99
C SER A 167 10.45 22.79 -0.63
N TYR A 168 9.24 22.82 -1.13
CA TYR A 168 8.19 23.78 -0.79
C TYR A 168 6.88 23.02 -0.65
N ASP A 169 6.19 23.20 0.45
CA ASP A 169 4.91 22.57 0.71
C ASP A 169 3.93 23.60 1.26
N TYR A 170 2.89 23.85 0.48
CA TYR A 170 1.78 24.71 0.83
C TYR A 170 0.63 23.84 1.32
N PHE A 171 0.20 24.01 2.56
CA PHE A 171 -0.88 23.26 3.19
C PHE A 171 -1.80 24.13 4.06
N TYR A 172 -2.00 25.39 3.68
CA TYR A 172 -3.02 26.24 4.33
C TYR A 172 -4.44 25.79 4.03
N ASP A 173 -4.64 25.15 2.90
CA ASP A 173 -5.92 24.65 2.41
C ASP A 173 -6.24 23.22 2.87
N ARG A 174 -5.28 22.50 3.41
CA ARG A 174 -5.44 21.10 3.87
C ARG A 174 -4.78 20.86 5.22
N TRP A 175 -5.37 19.96 5.99
CA TRP A 175 -4.77 19.45 7.21
C TRP A 175 -3.62 18.48 6.89
N THR A 176 -2.53 18.63 7.63
CA THR A 176 -1.34 17.77 7.54
C THR A 176 -0.99 17.32 8.96
N SER A 177 -0.59 16.07 9.12
CA SER A 177 -0.23 15.55 10.45
C SER A 177 1.10 16.13 10.93
N VAL A 178 1.23 16.38 12.24
CA VAL A 178 2.51 16.86 12.81
C VAL A 178 3.65 15.88 12.55
N PRO A 179 3.49 14.54 12.63
CA PRO A 179 4.53 13.60 12.21
C PRO A 179 5.01 13.77 10.76
N ASP A 180 4.11 14.05 9.80
CA ASP A 180 4.49 14.29 8.40
C ASP A 180 5.29 15.57 8.22
N VAL A 181 5.01 16.59 9.02
CA VAL A 181 5.81 17.81 9.06
C VAL A 181 7.16 17.57 9.74
N ALA A 182 7.17 16.82 10.85
CA ALA A 182 8.39 16.49 11.58
C ALA A 182 9.39 15.70 10.72
N ALA A 183 8.92 14.84 9.84
CA ALA A 183 9.77 14.09 8.90
C ALA A 183 10.53 15.01 7.91
N LYS A 184 10.08 16.24 7.69
CA LYS A 184 10.66 17.20 6.73
C LYS A 184 11.66 18.19 7.36
N ILE A 185 11.61 18.35 8.68
CA ILE A 185 12.39 19.38 9.40
C ILE A 185 13.20 18.74 10.54
N PRO A 186 14.51 19.02 10.69
CA PRO A 186 15.35 18.47 11.75
C PRO A 186 15.05 19.15 13.11
N LEU A 187 13.85 19.01 13.61
CA LEU A 187 13.35 19.63 14.84
C LEU A 187 13.02 18.55 15.87
N LYS A 188 14.02 18.05 16.58
CA LYS A 188 13.92 16.93 17.52
C LYS A 188 12.86 17.08 18.63
N VAL A 189 12.48 18.32 18.98
CA VAL A 189 11.43 18.56 19.98
C VAL A 189 10.07 17.99 19.55
N LEU A 190 9.82 17.84 18.25
CA LEU A 190 8.57 17.26 17.72
C LEU A 190 8.48 15.74 17.99
N ASP A 191 9.61 15.08 18.23
CA ASP A 191 9.63 13.65 18.59
C ASP A 191 9.09 13.42 20.02
N THR A 192 9.15 14.44 20.88
CA THR A 192 8.79 14.36 22.30
C THR A 192 7.59 15.22 22.69
N ASP A 193 7.35 16.33 21.97
CA ASP A 193 6.23 17.25 22.20
C ASP A 193 5.53 17.61 20.89
N ALA A 194 4.53 16.81 20.54
CA ALA A 194 3.71 17.05 19.35
C ALA A 194 2.86 18.34 19.43
N ASN A 195 2.69 18.93 20.63
CA ASN A 195 1.98 20.19 20.82
C ASN A 195 2.91 21.41 20.74
N TYR A 196 4.21 21.21 20.52
CA TYR A 196 5.18 22.32 20.39
C TYR A 196 4.74 23.38 19.37
N LEU A 197 4.17 22.95 18.24
CA LEU A 197 3.73 23.83 17.15
C LEU A 197 2.48 24.66 17.49
N ASP A 198 1.73 24.30 18.51
CA ASP A 198 0.60 25.12 18.97
C ASP A 198 1.07 26.50 19.50
N LYS A 199 2.18 26.50 20.21
CA LYS A 199 2.79 27.72 20.80
C LYS A 199 3.84 28.36 19.89
N ASN A 200 4.48 27.58 19.04
CA ASN A 200 5.60 27.99 18.19
C ASN A 200 5.18 27.97 16.71
N ARG A 201 4.39 28.97 16.34
CA ARG A 201 3.79 29.08 15.00
C ARG A 201 4.80 29.38 13.88
N ASN A 202 5.96 29.94 14.21
CA ASN A 202 7.01 30.27 13.25
C ASN A 202 8.31 29.62 13.71
N VAL A 203 8.75 28.63 12.95
CA VAL A 203 9.94 27.86 13.24
C VAL A 203 10.98 28.07 12.14
N GLU A 204 12.20 28.43 12.53
CA GLU A 204 13.38 28.46 11.67
C GLU A 204 14.42 27.50 12.26
N VAL A 205 14.85 26.51 11.48
CA VAL A 205 15.93 25.57 11.84
C VAL A 205 16.98 25.61 10.74
N LYS A 206 18.25 25.39 11.11
CA LYS A 206 19.36 25.28 10.18
C LYS A 206 20.18 24.03 10.49
N ASP A 207 20.67 23.41 9.46
CA ASP A 207 21.74 22.43 9.53
C ASP A 207 23.00 22.96 8.80
N THR A 208 23.90 22.06 8.44
CA THR A 208 25.16 22.43 7.76
C THR A 208 24.96 22.89 6.31
N ALA A 209 23.84 22.57 5.66
CA ALA A 209 23.60 22.80 4.23
C ALA A 209 22.33 23.60 3.96
N PHE A 210 21.31 23.53 4.84
CA PHE A 210 19.99 24.06 4.57
C PHE A 210 19.43 24.92 5.70
N CYS A 211 18.53 25.83 5.32
CA CYS A 211 17.63 26.54 6.21
C CYS A 211 16.21 26.03 5.99
N TYR A 212 15.51 25.73 7.07
CA TYR A 212 14.15 25.22 7.11
C TYR A 212 13.26 26.27 7.74
N PHE A 213 12.18 26.63 7.08
CA PHE A 213 11.19 27.56 7.57
C PHE A 213 9.83 26.86 7.59
N LEU A 214 9.16 26.93 8.73
CA LEU A 214 7.83 26.38 8.93
C LEU A 214 6.94 27.46 9.55
N HIS A 215 5.80 27.72 8.93
CA HIS A 215 4.74 28.57 9.48
C HIS A 215 3.49 27.74 9.69
N ILE A 216 2.92 27.85 10.89
CA ILE A 216 1.67 27.19 11.26
C ILE A 216 0.59 28.25 11.46
N GLU A 217 -0.44 28.17 10.64
CA GLU A 217 -1.64 29.01 10.75
C GLU A 217 -2.62 28.41 11.75
N ASP A 218 -3.04 27.16 11.50
CA ASP A 218 -3.98 26.42 12.33
C ASP A 218 -3.33 25.21 12.98
N PHE A 219 -3.76 24.91 14.19
CA PHE A 219 -3.34 23.73 14.96
C PHE A 219 -4.56 23.05 15.58
N LEU A 220 -4.65 21.75 15.43
CA LEU A 220 -5.67 20.92 16.04
C LEU A 220 -5.00 19.80 16.83
N GLY A 221 -5.16 19.82 18.16
CA GLY A 221 -4.49 18.87 19.06
C GLY A 221 -4.99 17.43 18.96
N LYS A 222 -4.20 16.53 19.51
CA LYS A 222 -4.58 15.10 19.69
C LYS A 222 -5.92 14.97 20.41
N ASP A 223 -6.65 13.88 20.15
CA ASP A 223 -7.95 13.54 20.74
C ASP A 223 -9.09 14.51 20.37
N LYS A 224 -8.81 15.54 19.59
CA LYS A 224 -9.86 16.39 19.01
C LYS A 224 -10.59 15.68 17.89
N GLN A 225 -11.79 16.18 17.56
CA GLN A 225 -12.57 15.72 16.43
C GLN A 225 -11.75 15.84 15.14
N LYS A 226 -11.57 14.72 14.42
CA LYS A 226 -10.92 14.70 13.10
C LYS A 226 -11.79 15.48 12.10
N PRO A 227 -11.28 16.51 11.42
CA PRO A 227 -12.05 17.24 10.41
C PRO A 227 -12.51 16.33 9.28
N LEU A 228 -13.70 16.57 8.75
CA LEU A 228 -14.29 15.73 7.69
C LEU A 228 -13.40 15.67 6.43
N ASP A 229 -12.83 16.80 6.02
CA ASP A 229 -11.92 16.88 4.87
C ASP A 229 -10.68 16.00 5.06
N PHE A 230 -10.16 15.90 6.29
CA PHE A 230 -9.05 15.01 6.63
C PHE A 230 -9.48 13.53 6.77
N ALA A 231 -10.70 13.27 7.26
CA ALA A 231 -11.25 11.93 7.44
C ALA A 231 -11.85 11.33 6.15
N ARG A 232 -12.03 12.14 5.10
CA ARG A 232 -12.76 11.80 3.88
C ARG A 232 -12.31 10.50 3.23
N ASP A 233 -11.02 10.35 2.99
CA ASP A 233 -10.47 9.17 2.33
C ASP A 233 -10.63 7.92 3.20
N GLU A 234 -10.41 8.04 4.50
CA GLU A 234 -10.64 6.97 5.47
C GLU A 234 -12.12 6.52 5.47
N ILE A 235 -13.06 7.48 5.48
CA ILE A 235 -14.49 7.18 5.42
C ILE A 235 -14.86 6.51 4.10
N LYS A 236 -14.30 6.98 3.00
CA LYS A 236 -14.54 6.40 1.68
C LYS A 236 -14.11 4.92 1.63
N GLU A 237 -12.93 4.60 2.16
CA GLU A 237 -12.45 3.22 2.26
C GLU A 237 -13.36 2.36 3.16
N ILE A 238 -13.82 2.90 4.28
CA ILE A 238 -14.77 2.19 5.16
C ILE A 238 -16.09 1.90 4.42
N LEU A 239 -16.65 2.88 3.73
CA LEU A 239 -17.89 2.74 2.98
C LEU A 239 -17.77 1.74 1.82
N ILE A 240 -16.64 1.78 1.10
CA ILE A 240 -16.33 0.79 0.05
C ILE A 240 -16.33 -0.62 0.65
N ASN A 241 -15.66 -0.80 1.80
CA ASN A 241 -15.60 -2.11 2.45
C ASN A 241 -16.96 -2.58 2.95
N LEU A 242 -17.80 -1.69 3.51
CA LEU A 242 -19.16 -2.02 3.91
C LEU A 242 -20.02 -2.43 2.72
N LYS A 243 -20.01 -1.66 1.63
CA LYS A 243 -20.73 -1.99 0.40
C LYS A 243 -20.24 -3.31 -0.23
N ARG A 244 -18.94 -3.57 -0.17
CA ARG A 244 -18.34 -4.83 -0.62
C ARG A 244 -18.92 -6.03 0.14
N VAL A 245 -18.95 -5.95 1.46
CA VAL A 245 -19.48 -7.03 2.32
C VAL A 245 -20.96 -7.26 2.03
N GLU A 246 -21.75 -6.20 1.98
CA GLU A 246 -23.19 -6.27 1.67
C GLU A 246 -23.45 -6.88 0.29
N PHE A 247 -22.74 -6.40 -0.73
CA PHE A 247 -22.84 -6.89 -2.09
C PHE A 247 -22.52 -8.38 -2.21
N ILE A 248 -21.39 -8.82 -1.62
CA ILE A 248 -21.01 -10.24 -1.63
C ILE A 248 -21.99 -11.12 -0.88
N ASN A 249 -22.53 -10.66 0.24
CA ASN A 249 -23.59 -11.40 0.97
C ASN A 249 -24.85 -11.53 0.13
N LYS A 250 -25.25 -10.47 -0.55
CA LYS A 250 -26.41 -10.51 -1.48
C LYS A 250 -26.17 -11.50 -2.64
N VAL A 251 -24.98 -11.49 -3.24
CA VAL A 251 -24.63 -12.45 -4.29
C VAL A 251 -24.70 -13.90 -3.78
N LYS A 252 -24.19 -14.16 -2.57
CA LYS A 252 -24.26 -15.51 -1.97
C LYS A 252 -25.70 -15.93 -1.72
N GLU A 253 -26.53 -15.03 -1.21
CA GLU A 253 -27.95 -15.31 -0.97
C GLU A 253 -28.71 -15.60 -2.28
N ASP A 254 -28.50 -14.75 -3.31
CA ASP A 254 -29.09 -14.96 -4.63
C ASP A 254 -28.68 -16.30 -5.26
N LEU A 255 -27.42 -16.71 -5.07
CA LEU A 255 -26.93 -18.01 -5.55
C LEU A 255 -27.60 -19.18 -4.79
N TYR A 256 -27.73 -19.05 -3.47
CA TYR A 256 -28.39 -20.05 -2.63
C TYR A 256 -29.87 -20.21 -3.04
N GLN A 257 -30.62 -19.13 -3.14
CA GLN A 257 -32.03 -19.15 -3.53
C GLN A 257 -32.21 -19.80 -4.91
N ARG A 258 -31.44 -19.39 -5.91
CA ARG A 258 -31.50 -20.00 -7.26
C ARG A 258 -31.16 -21.48 -7.26
N ALA A 259 -30.26 -21.94 -6.40
CA ALA A 259 -29.90 -23.36 -6.29
C ALA A 259 -31.02 -24.14 -5.60
N SER A 260 -31.66 -23.56 -4.57
CA SER A 260 -32.82 -24.13 -3.87
C SER A 260 -34.00 -24.28 -4.81
N ASP A 261 -34.39 -23.19 -5.52
CA ASP A 261 -35.52 -23.19 -6.48
C ASP A 261 -35.38 -24.24 -7.59
N ARG A 262 -34.14 -24.55 -7.96
CA ARG A 262 -33.82 -25.55 -9.00
C ARG A 262 -33.58 -26.95 -8.45
N ASN A 263 -33.85 -27.18 -7.15
CA ASN A 263 -33.62 -28.46 -6.46
C ASN A 263 -32.18 -29.01 -6.63
N LYS A 264 -31.18 -28.07 -6.67
CA LYS A 264 -29.76 -28.43 -6.77
C LYS A 264 -29.11 -28.73 -5.42
N ILE A 265 -29.79 -28.40 -4.31
CA ILE A 265 -29.31 -28.66 -2.96
C ILE A 265 -29.98 -29.92 -2.42
N ILE A 266 -29.16 -30.91 -2.08
CA ILE A 266 -29.63 -32.18 -1.52
C ILE A 266 -29.10 -32.27 -0.10
N TYR A 267 -30.01 -32.43 0.88
CA TYR A 267 -29.67 -32.58 2.29
C TYR A 267 -29.76 -34.06 2.69
N TYR A 268 -28.64 -34.70 2.90
CA TYR A 268 -28.59 -36.13 3.27
C TYR A 268 -28.82 -36.37 4.76
N TYR A 269 -28.55 -35.39 5.62
CA TYR A 269 -28.69 -35.51 7.09
C TYR A 269 -30.10 -35.22 7.60
N LEU A 270 -31.00 -34.66 6.80
CA LEU A 270 -32.37 -34.40 7.19
C LEU A 270 -33.29 -35.63 6.95
N ASN A 271 -32.76 -36.68 6.34
CA ASN A 271 -33.53 -37.92 6.06
C ASN A 271 -33.20 -39.06 7.05
N SER A 272 -32.57 -38.77 8.20
CA SER A 272 -32.24 -39.78 9.21
C SER A 272 -33.20 -39.75 10.41
N ASP A 273 -34.50 -39.50 10.16
CA ASP A 273 -35.56 -39.80 11.13
C ASP A 273 -36.23 -41.11 10.70
N GLU A 274 -35.62 -42.23 11.12
CA GLU A 274 -36.29 -43.51 11.44
C GLU A 274 -35.53 -44.20 12.57
#